data_650491aeccd25cc551d3f523753be082
#
_entry.id   650491aeccd25cc551d3f523753be082
#
_cell.length_a   1.000
_cell.length_b   1.000
_cell.length_c   1.000
_cell.angle_alpha   90.00
_cell.angle_beta   90.00
_cell.angle_gamma   90.00
#
_symmetry.space_group_name_H-M   'P 1'
#
loop_
_entity.id
_entity.type
_entity.pdbx_description
1 polymer ?
#
loop_
_entity_poly.entity_id
_entity_poly.type
_entity_poly.pdbx_seq_one_letter_code
_entity_poly.pdbx_strand_id
1 'polypeptide(L)'
;MPDRTKLTIPDLAAKKAAGERLVMVAVGEALTAAWAERAGVDIVGVGDSLGMTLHGHDNTLALTVDQMIDHCRAVRRGAPNTFGLVSMPFGSYSTKELAVLNAVRLMKEGGAEAVKLQ
;
A
#
# COMPACT_ATOMS: atom_id res chain seq x y z
N MET A 1 -10.90 18.56 8.98
CA MET A 1 -11.42 17.18 8.73
C MET A 1 -11.75 16.54 10.07
N PRO A 2 -12.92 15.95 10.22
CA PRO A 2 -13.15 15.14 11.41
C PRO A 2 -12.13 14.01 11.47
N ASP A 3 -11.75 13.63 12.69
CA ASP A 3 -10.84 12.51 12.91
C ASP A 3 -11.42 11.27 12.24
N ARG A 4 -10.69 10.74 11.27
CA ARG A 4 -11.08 9.57 10.56
C ARG A 4 -10.57 8.33 11.27
N THR A 5 -11.46 7.38 11.56
CA THR A 5 -11.06 6.08 12.08
C THR A 5 -10.55 5.20 10.94
N LYS A 6 -9.33 4.71 11.06
CA LYS A 6 -8.74 3.79 10.09
C LYS A 6 -9.50 2.46 10.09
N LEU A 7 -9.86 1.99 8.90
CA LEU A 7 -10.49 0.69 8.74
C LEU A 7 -9.50 -0.44 9.06
N THR A 8 -10.02 -1.50 9.62
CA THR A 8 -9.28 -2.74 9.89
C THR A 8 -9.68 -3.81 8.87
N ILE A 9 -8.97 -4.94 8.86
CA ILE A 9 -9.32 -6.08 8.00
C ILE A 9 -10.77 -6.55 8.26
N PRO A 10 -11.22 -6.73 9.53
CA PRO A 10 -12.63 -7.04 9.79
C PRO A 10 -13.62 -6.00 9.28
N ASP A 11 -13.28 -4.71 9.35
CA ASP A 11 -14.14 -3.64 8.82
C ASP A 11 -14.30 -3.76 7.30
N LEU A 12 -13.22 -4.02 6.58
CA LEU A 12 -13.26 -4.23 5.13
C LEU A 12 -14.11 -5.44 4.77
N ALA A 13 -13.97 -6.55 5.50
CA ALA A 13 -14.77 -7.75 5.31
C ALA A 13 -16.27 -7.48 5.59
N ALA A 14 -16.57 -6.71 6.63
CA ALA A 14 -17.95 -6.33 6.98
C ALA A 14 -18.59 -5.46 5.89
N LYS A 15 -17.86 -4.49 5.34
CA LYS A 15 -18.33 -3.68 4.21
C LYS A 15 -18.65 -4.55 2.99
N LYS A 16 -17.77 -5.48 2.65
CA LYS A 16 -18.00 -6.42 1.55
C LYS A 16 -19.25 -7.27 1.80
N ALA A 17 -19.41 -7.82 2.99
CA ALA A 17 -20.57 -8.64 3.34
C ALA A 17 -21.88 -7.84 3.29
N ALA A 18 -21.85 -6.54 3.60
CA ALA A 18 -23.00 -5.64 3.52
C ALA A 18 -23.30 -5.16 2.08
N GLY A 19 -22.51 -5.58 1.09
CA GLY A 19 -22.66 -5.12 -0.31
C GLY A 19 -22.17 -3.71 -0.57
N GLU A 20 -21.43 -3.12 0.36
CA GLU A 20 -20.81 -1.81 0.18
C GLU A 20 -19.58 -1.92 -0.72
N ARG A 21 -19.41 -0.94 -1.59
CA ARG A 21 -18.23 -0.88 -2.46
C ARG A 21 -17.05 -0.30 -1.69
N LEU A 22 -15.87 -0.88 -1.93
CA LEU A 22 -14.62 -0.37 -1.42
C LEU A 22 -13.93 0.44 -2.51
N VAL A 23 -13.36 1.58 -2.12
CA VAL A 23 -12.58 2.44 -3.02
C VAL A 23 -11.12 2.33 -2.64
N MET A 24 -10.30 1.88 -3.58
CA MET A 24 -8.84 1.84 -3.43
C MET A 24 -8.20 2.72 -4.50
N VAL A 25 -7.22 3.51 -4.07
CA VAL A 25 -6.45 4.37 -4.97
C VAL A 25 -4.97 4.04 -4.83
N ALA A 26 -4.30 3.86 -5.98
CA ALA A 26 -2.86 3.68 -6.01
C ALA A 26 -2.17 5.03 -5.82
N VAL A 27 -1.25 5.09 -4.87
CA VAL A 27 -0.48 6.29 -4.53
C VAL A 27 0.97 5.90 -4.25
N GLY A 28 1.92 6.79 -4.51
CA GLY A 28 3.33 6.49 -4.34
C GLY A 28 4.09 7.51 -3.47
N GLU A 29 3.41 8.56 -2.97
CA GLU A 29 4.07 9.59 -2.18
C GLU A 29 3.08 10.27 -1.22
N ALA A 30 3.62 11.12 -0.33
CA ALA A 30 2.85 11.67 0.78
C ALA A 30 1.73 12.62 0.37
N LEU A 31 1.94 13.44 -0.67
CA LEU A 31 0.98 14.47 -1.05
C LEU A 31 -0.30 13.87 -1.63
N THR A 32 -0.16 12.96 -2.62
CA THR A 32 -1.33 12.27 -3.19
C THR A 32 -2.00 11.34 -2.17
N ALA A 33 -1.23 10.74 -1.26
CA ALA A 33 -1.79 9.96 -0.16
C ALA A 33 -2.67 10.82 0.75
N ALA A 34 -2.22 12.02 1.09
CA ALA A 34 -3.01 12.96 1.89
C ALA A 34 -4.30 13.37 1.18
N TRP A 35 -4.24 13.61 -0.12
CA TRP A 35 -5.44 13.92 -0.90
C TRP A 35 -6.42 12.74 -0.95
N ALA A 36 -5.90 11.52 -1.12
CA ALA A 36 -6.71 10.30 -1.10
C ALA A 36 -7.43 10.12 0.25
N GLU A 37 -6.70 10.32 1.35
CA GLU A 37 -7.30 10.25 2.69
C GLU A 37 -8.39 11.30 2.87
N ARG A 38 -8.14 12.54 2.46
CA ARG A 38 -9.14 13.63 2.52
C ARG A 38 -10.36 13.35 1.65
N ALA A 39 -10.17 12.68 0.52
CA ALA A 39 -11.27 12.26 -0.35
C ALA A 39 -12.10 11.12 0.22
N GLY A 40 -11.65 10.46 1.28
CA GLY A 40 -12.40 9.42 1.98
C GLY A 40 -12.25 8.02 1.38
N VAL A 41 -11.17 7.73 0.63
CA VAL A 41 -10.94 6.38 0.11
C VAL A 41 -10.77 5.37 1.25
N ASP A 42 -11.14 4.13 1.01
CA ASP A 42 -11.04 3.07 2.02
C ASP A 42 -9.62 2.54 2.15
N ILE A 43 -8.91 2.44 1.04
CA ILE A 43 -7.58 1.84 0.95
C ILE A 43 -6.67 2.71 0.09
N VAL A 44 -5.45 2.95 0.55
CA VAL A 44 -4.35 3.45 -0.28
C VAL A 44 -3.42 2.29 -0.61
N GLY A 45 -3.14 2.10 -1.90
CA GLY A 45 -2.28 1.02 -2.39
C GLY A 45 -0.96 1.58 -2.91
N VAL A 46 0.14 1.07 -2.37
CA VAL A 46 1.49 1.37 -2.88
C VAL A 46 1.86 0.27 -3.86
N GLY A 47 1.67 0.53 -5.15
CA GLY A 47 1.89 -0.46 -6.20
C GLY A 47 3.27 -0.34 -6.83
N ASP A 48 3.81 -1.45 -7.31
CA ASP A 48 5.11 -1.47 -8.01
C ASP A 48 5.08 -0.74 -9.35
N SER A 49 3.89 -0.41 -9.88
CA SER A 49 3.73 0.47 -11.04
C SER A 49 4.32 1.87 -10.81
N LEU A 50 4.58 2.29 -9.57
CA LEU A 50 5.30 3.52 -9.28
C LEU A 50 6.71 3.54 -9.89
N GLY A 51 7.30 2.39 -10.16
CA GLY A 51 8.54 2.28 -10.91
C GLY A 51 8.44 2.90 -12.30
N MET A 52 7.30 2.81 -12.92
CA MET A 52 7.02 3.43 -14.21
C MET A 52 6.56 4.90 -14.05
N THR A 53 5.63 5.15 -13.17
CA THR A 53 4.98 6.46 -13.03
C THR A 53 5.82 7.50 -12.30
N LEU A 54 6.60 7.10 -11.30
CA LEU A 54 7.43 7.99 -10.50
C LEU A 54 8.93 7.89 -10.83
N HIS A 55 9.42 6.69 -11.16
CA HIS A 55 10.83 6.48 -11.47
C HIS A 55 11.13 6.52 -12.98
N GLY A 56 10.12 6.43 -13.84
CA GLY A 56 10.30 6.49 -15.29
C GLY A 56 10.87 5.23 -15.92
N HIS A 57 10.80 4.08 -15.23
CA HIS A 57 11.20 2.80 -15.81
C HIS A 57 10.20 2.31 -16.85
N ASP A 58 10.67 1.49 -17.80
CA ASP A 58 9.83 0.90 -18.85
C ASP A 58 8.89 -0.20 -18.32
N ASN A 59 9.19 -0.73 -17.14
CA ASN A 59 8.41 -1.80 -16.51
C ASN A 59 8.60 -1.77 -14.99
N THR A 60 8.01 -2.73 -14.29
CA THR A 60 8.02 -2.80 -12.82
C THR A 60 9.19 -3.62 -12.24
N LEU A 61 10.05 -4.21 -13.07
CA LEU A 61 11.04 -5.19 -12.64
C LEU A 61 12.16 -4.60 -11.79
N ALA A 62 12.47 -3.33 -11.97
CA ALA A 62 13.66 -2.68 -11.37
C ALA A 62 13.45 -2.29 -9.89
N LEU A 63 12.22 -2.31 -9.39
CA LEU A 63 11.95 -1.88 -8.02
C LEU A 63 12.45 -2.90 -7.00
N THR A 64 13.11 -2.39 -5.96
CA THR A 64 13.58 -3.19 -4.83
C THR A 64 12.59 -3.11 -3.67
N VAL A 65 12.71 -4.05 -2.74
CA VAL A 65 11.94 -4.02 -1.47
C VAL A 65 12.24 -2.73 -0.70
N ASP A 66 13.50 -2.31 -0.66
CA ASP A 66 13.91 -1.08 0.03
C ASP A 66 13.21 0.15 -0.54
N GLN A 67 13.12 0.26 -1.86
CA GLN A 67 12.39 1.35 -2.52
C GLN A 67 10.90 1.31 -2.18
N MET A 68 10.28 0.14 -2.20
CA MET A 68 8.88 -0.02 -1.83
C MET A 68 8.63 0.37 -0.37
N ILE A 69 9.56 0.05 0.53
CA ILE A 69 9.51 0.45 1.94
C ILE A 69 9.52 1.99 2.05
N ASP A 70 10.41 2.65 1.34
CA ASP A 70 10.51 4.12 1.39
C ASP A 70 9.24 4.80 0.87
N HIS A 71 8.69 4.32 -0.25
CA HIS A 71 7.43 4.82 -0.77
C HIS A 71 6.27 4.56 0.19
N CYS A 72 6.22 3.36 0.77
CA CYS A 72 5.19 3.01 1.74
C CYS A 72 5.23 3.91 2.98
N ARG A 73 6.43 4.19 3.50
CA ARG A 73 6.62 5.13 4.62
C ARG A 73 6.08 6.52 4.30
N ALA A 74 6.38 7.03 3.11
CA ALA A 74 5.90 8.34 2.68
C ALA A 74 4.36 8.36 2.59
N VAL A 75 3.77 7.35 1.99
CA VAL A 75 2.32 7.19 1.88
C VAL A 75 1.67 7.10 3.27
N ARG A 76 2.27 6.35 4.19
CA ARG A 76 1.73 6.22 5.56
C ARG A 76 1.77 7.55 6.32
N ARG A 77 2.79 8.38 6.10
CA ARG A 77 2.82 9.73 6.68
C ARG A 77 1.76 10.64 6.10
N GLY A 78 1.47 10.51 4.80
CA GLY A 78 0.43 11.29 4.12
C GLY A 78 -1.00 10.84 4.48
N ALA A 79 -1.19 9.54 4.68
CA ALA A 79 -2.50 8.94 4.96
C ALA A 79 -2.46 8.03 6.20
N PRO A 80 -2.21 8.60 7.40
CA PRO A 80 -2.05 7.80 8.61
C PRO A 80 -3.32 7.06 9.04
N ASN A 81 -4.48 7.55 8.65
CA ASN A 81 -5.79 7.03 9.05
C ASN A 81 -6.53 6.30 7.92
N THR A 82 -5.80 5.88 6.89
CA THR A 82 -6.34 5.07 5.78
C THR A 82 -5.65 3.72 5.75
N PHE A 83 -6.38 2.65 5.47
CA PHE A 83 -5.81 1.31 5.36
C PHE A 83 -4.77 1.28 4.24
N GLY A 84 -3.58 0.79 4.54
CA GLY A 84 -2.43 0.77 3.62
C GLY A 84 -2.10 -0.64 3.14
N LEU A 85 -2.13 -0.82 1.82
CA LEU A 85 -1.73 -2.04 1.12
C LEU A 85 -0.47 -1.75 0.30
N VAL A 86 0.50 -2.66 0.31
CA VAL A 86 1.71 -2.52 -0.51
C VAL A 86 1.91 -3.76 -1.38
N SER A 87 2.28 -3.55 -2.64
CA SER A 87 2.65 -4.65 -3.54
C SER A 87 4.07 -5.12 -3.26
N MET A 88 4.26 -6.43 -3.27
CA MET A 88 5.58 -7.04 -3.21
C MET A 88 6.22 -6.97 -4.60
N PRO A 89 7.40 -6.35 -4.75
CA PRO A 89 8.02 -6.19 -6.06
C PRO A 89 8.52 -7.52 -6.63
N PHE A 90 8.78 -7.53 -7.94
CA PHE A 90 9.26 -8.71 -8.65
C PHE A 90 10.50 -9.32 -7.97
N GLY A 91 10.49 -10.63 -7.80
CA GLY A 91 11.60 -11.38 -7.20
C GLY A 91 11.59 -11.38 -5.66
N SER A 92 10.72 -10.61 -5.01
CA SER A 92 10.70 -10.52 -3.55
C SER A 92 9.98 -11.68 -2.84
N TYR A 93 9.31 -12.53 -3.62
CA TYR A 93 8.57 -13.69 -3.09
C TYR A 93 8.80 -14.97 -3.91
N SER A 94 10.01 -15.13 -4.43
CA SER A 94 10.36 -16.29 -5.26
C SER A 94 10.49 -17.59 -4.48
N THR A 95 10.67 -17.52 -3.16
CA THR A 95 10.58 -18.66 -2.24
C THR A 95 9.65 -18.30 -1.09
N LYS A 96 9.13 -19.31 -0.39
CA LYS A 96 8.27 -19.10 0.77
C LYS A 96 8.99 -18.29 1.85
N GLU A 97 10.22 -18.64 2.16
CA GLU A 97 11.04 -17.96 3.19
C GLU A 97 11.28 -16.50 2.82
N LEU A 98 11.62 -16.24 1.57
CA LEU A 98 11.85 -14.87 1.08
C LEU A 98 10.54 -14.06 1.07
N ALA A 99 9.43 -14.67 0.70
CA ALA A 99 8.12 -14.03 0.74
C ALA A 99 7.76 -13.56 2.15
N VAL A 100 7.92 -14.43 3.15
CA VAL A 100 7.64 -14.09 4.55
C VAL A 100 8.57 -12.99 5.04
N LEU A 101 9.87 -13.11 4.79
CA LEU A 101 10.86 -12.10 5.21
C LEU A 101 10.50 -10.72 4.65
N ASN A 102 10.26 -10.63 3.35
CA ASN A 102 9.97 -9.35 2.70
C ASN A 102 8.59 -8.79 3.06
N ALA A 103 7.59 -9.65 3.24
CA ALA A 103 6.28 -9.22 3.74
C ALA A 103 6.40 -8.60 5.14
N VAL A 104 7.15 -9.23 6.04
CA VAL A 104 7.41 -8.70 7.39
C VAL A 104 8.11 -7.35 7.31
N ARG A 105 9.11 -7.19 6.45
CA ARG A 105 9.80 -5.91 6.25
C ARG A 105 8.85 -4.81 5.77
N LEU A 106 8.03 -5.10 4.77
CA LEU A 106 7.07 -4.14 4.24
C LEU A 106 6.04 -3.70 5.28
N MET A 107 5.60 -4.61 6.13
CA MET A 107 4.66 -4.29 7.21
C MET A 107 5.35 -3.57 8.37
N LYS A 108 6.47 -4.07 8.83
CA LYS A 108 7.17 -3.53 10.00
C LYS A 108 7.93 -2.24 9.70
N GLU A 109 8.71 -2.21 8.62
CA GLU A 109 9.52 -1.06 8.24
C GLU A 109 8.72 -0.06 7.40
N GLY A 110 7.87 -0.55 6.50
CA GLY A 110 7.05 0.29 5.63
C GLY A 110 5.77 0.81 6.28
N GLY A 111 5.24 0.10 7.27
CA GLY A 111 3.99 0.46 7.95
C GLY A 111 2.72 0.05 7.22
N ALA A 112 2.80 -0.87 6.27
CA ALA A 112 1.63 -1.42 5.60
C ALA A 112 0.82 -2.34 6.52
N GLU A 113 -0.50 -2.36 6.37
CA GLU A 113 -1.38 -3.31 7.05
C GLU A 113 -1.56 -4.61 6.29
N ALA A 114 -1.28 -4.61 4.99
CA ALA A 114 -1.38 -5.79 4.14
C ALA A 114 -0.36 -5.73 3.01
N VAL A 115 -0.02 -6.89 2.47
CA VAL A 115 0.84 -7.02 1.29
C VAL A 115 0.09 -7.72 0.17
N LYS A 116 0.44 -7.39 -1.05
CA LYS A 116 -0.15 -7.99 -2.25
C LYS A 116 0.94 -8.72 -3.04
N LEU A 117 0.69 -9.98 -3.35
CA LEU A 117 1.45 -10.79 -4.29
C LEU A 117 0.75 -10.77 -5.64
N GLN A 118 1.53 -10.75 -6.74
CA GLN A 118 0.97 -10.71 -8.09
C GLN A 118 1.54 -11.83 -8.96
#